data_9adfc19b9a38327cf58348a3c35e91aa
#
_entry.id   9adfc19b9a38327cf58348a3c35e91aa
#
_cell.length_a   1.000
_cell.length_b   1.000
_cell.length_c   1.000
_cell.angle_alpha   90.00
_cell.angle_beta   90.00
_cell.angle_gamma   90.00
#
_symmetry.space_group_name_H-M   'P 1'
#
loop_
_entity.id
_entity.type
_entity.pdbx_description
1 polymer ?
#
loop_
_entity_poly.entity_id
_entity_poly.type
_entity_poly.pdbx_seq_one_letter_code
_entity_poly.pdbx_strand_id
1 'polypeptide(L)'
;INVVFQGGDGKTKMLYQVEVTFYPAEELAVVKFDDQTYELPQQRMASGFMYKNDQVSLMGKGKEAELTLPDGKVLKLHEKK
;
A
#
# COMPACT_ATOMS: atom_id res chain seq x y z
N ILE A 1 4.41 2.43 -12.91
CA ILE A 1 3.71 3.62 -12.42
C ILE A 1 4.05 3.82 -10.95
N ASN A 2 4.65 4.94 -10.63
CA ASN A 2 5.00 5.27 -9.25
C ASN A 2 3.93 6.16 -8.64
N VAL A 3 3.44 5.77 -7.47
CA VAL A 3 2.47 6.55 -6.73
C VAL A 3 2.99 6.71 -5.30
N VAL A 4 2.89 7.91 -4.77
CA VAL A 4 3.24 8.17 -3.37
C VAL A 4 1.95 8.35 -2.59
N PHE A 5 1.81 7.55 -1.57
CA PHE A 5 0.68 7.65 -0.63
C PHE A 5 1.16 8.23 0.68
N GLN A 6 0.28 8.92 1.37
CA GLN A 6 0.58 9.41 2.72
C GLN A 6 -0.65 9.27 3.61
N GLY A 7 -0.40 9.14 4.90
CA GLY A 7 -1.44 8.98 5.88
C GLY A 7 -0.89 8.52 7.21
N GLY A 8 -1.74 8.01 8.08
CA GLY A 8 -1.33 7.59 9.41
C GLY A 8 -2.10 6.37 9.89
N ASP A 9 -1.75 5.93 11.09
CA ASP A 9 -2.36 4.75 11.70
C ASP A 9 -3.65 5.08 12.46
N GLY A 10 -4.03 6.35 12.50
CA GLY A 10 -5.22 6.78 13.22
C GLY A 10 -5.04 6.93 14.72
N LYS A 11 -3.89 6.56 15.26
CA LYS A 11 -3.61 6.61 16.70
C LYS A 11 -2.62 7.69 17.08
N THR A 12 -1.75 8.07 16.17
CA THR A 12 -0.76 9.12 16.38
C THR A 12 -0.98 10.22 15.38
N LYS A 13 -0.32 11.37 15.60
CA LYS A 13 -0.38 12.49 14.65
C LYS A 13 0.72 12.40 13.60
N MET A 14 1.46 11.29 13.57
CA MET A 14 2.52 11.09 12.61
C MET A 14 1.95 10.78 11.24
N LEU A 15 2.53 11.42 10.23
CA LEU A 15 2.22 11.11 8.84
C LEU A 15 3.31 10.21 8.27
N TYR A 16 2.89 9.14 7.64
CA TYR A 16 3.79 8.22 6.96
C TYR A 16 3.68 8.44 5.46
N GLN A 17 4.79 8.26 4.79
CA GLN A 17 4.85 8.33 3.34
C GLN A 17 5.26 6.98 2.81
N VAL A 18 4.47 6.45 1.88
CA VAL A 18 4.67 5.12 1.31
C VAL A 18 4.79 5.25 -0.20
N GLU A 19 5.87 4.74 -0.75
CA GLU A 19 6.06 4.71 -2.20
C GLU A 19 5.62 3.37 -2.74
N VAL A 20 4.78 3.39 -3.76
CA VAL A 20 4.30 2.17 -4.41
C VAL A 20 4.58 2.28 -5.90
N THR A 21 5.25 1.28 -6.43
CA THR A 21 5.46 1.16 -7.86
C THR A 21 4.60 0.01 -8.38
N PHE A 22 3.69 0.33 -9.29
CA PHE A 22 2.81 -0.67 -9.89
C PHE A 22 3.41 -1.16 -11.20
N TYR A 23 3.44 -2.46 -11.37
CA TYR A 23 3.87 -3.13 -12.60
C TYR A 23 2.70 -3.92 -13.17
N PRO A 24 1.82 -3.27 -13.93
CA PRO A 24 0.58 -3.93 -14.39
C PRO A 24 0.84 -5.17 -15.24
N ALA A 25 1.88 -5.16 -16.06
CA ALA A 25 2.17 -6.31 -16.93
C ALA A 25 2.58 -7.54 -16.13
N GLU A 26 3.20 -7.35 -14.97
CA GLU A 26 3.64 -8.43 -14.09
C GLU A 26 2.60 -8.74 -13.00
N GLU A 27 1.53 -7.97 -12.93
CA GLU A 27 0.51 -8.09 -11.88
C GLU A 27 1.14 -8.01 -10.49
N LEU A 28 1.99 -7.00 -10.29
CA LEU A 28 2.82 -6.86 -9.11
C LEU A 28 2.85 -5.41 -8.65
N ALA A 29 2.94 -5.19 -7.34
CA ALA A 29 3.24 -3.89 -6.77
C ALA A 29 4.44 -4.03 -5.84
N VAL A 30 5.32 -3.03 -5.87
CA VAL A 30 6.46 -2.95 -4.96
C VAL A 30 6.21 -1.79 -4.01
N VAL A 31 6.15 -2.08 -2.73
CA VAL A 31 5.88 -1.11 -1.68
C VAL A 31 7.18 -0.83 -0.94
N LYS A 32 7.55 0.45 -0.86
CA LYS A 32 8.71 0.89 -0.08
C LYS A 32 8.23 1.71 1.10
N PHE A 33 8.54 1.23 2.28
CA PHE A 33 8.13 1.88 3.51
C PHE A 33 9.14 1.57 4.62
N ASP A 34 9.57 2.58 5.34
CA ASP A 34 10.45 2.45 6.51
C ASP A 34 11.71 1.62 6.23
N ASP A 35 12.39 1.95 5.13
CA ASP A 35 13.60 1.26 4.65
C ASP A 35 13.38 -0.20 4.29
N GLN A 36 12.13 -0.64 4.20
CA GLN A 36 11.77 -1.98 3.78
C GLN A 36 11.15 -1.95 2.39
N THR A 37 11.35 -3.01 1.65
CA THR A 37 10.76 -3.16 0.33
C THR A 37 9.98 -4.46 0.30
N TYR A 38 8.72 -4.38 -0.12
CA TYR A 38 7.83 -5.53 -0.19
C TYR A 38 7.33 -5.70 -1.62
N GLU A 39 7.42 -6.92 -2.15
CA GLU A 39 6.84 -7.26 -3.44
C GLU A 39 5.51 -7.95 -3.20
N LEU A 40 4.45 -7.38 -3.73
CA LEU A 40 3.08 -7.84 -3.48
C LEU A 40 2.42 -8.26 -4.78
N PRO A 41 2.12 -9.56 -4.96
CA PRO A 41 1.36 -10.00 -6.13
C PRO A 41 -0.08 -9.49 -6.07
N GLN A 42 -0.64 -9.21 -7.23
CA GLN A 42 -2.00 -8.73 -7.36
C GLN A 42 -3.00 -9.83 -7.00
N GLN A 43 -4.04 -9.44 -6.29
CA GLN A 43 -5.16 -10.31 -5.96
C GLN A 43 -6.40 -9.84 -6.71
N ARG A 44 -7.31 -10.76 -6.97
CA ARG A 44 -8.56 -10.41 -7.65
C ARG A 44 -9.52 -9.73 -6.69
N MET A 45 -10.13 -8.63 -7.15
CA MET A 45 -11.16 -7.93 -6.39
C MET A 45 -12.26 -7.46 -7.33
N ALA A 46 -13.48 -7.40 -6.81
CA ALA A 46 -14.63 -6.92 -7.57
C ALA A 46 -14.53 -5.42 -7.84
N SER A 47 -13.92 -4.66 -6.93
CA SER A 47 -13.70 -3.24 -7.11
C SER A 47 -12.41 -2.84 -6.40
N GLY A 48 -11.77 -1.75 -6.89
CA GLY A 48 -10.51 -1.32 -6.33
C GLY A 48 -9.37 -2.26 -6.69
N PHE A 49 -8.33 -2.25 -5.88
CA PHE A 49 -7.17 -3.11 -6.09
C PHE A 49 -6.73 -3.74 -4.77
N MET A 50 -6.08 -4.88 -4.87
CA MET A 50 -5.47 -5.55 -3.73
C MET A 50 -4.20 -6.25 -4.18
N TYR A 51 -3.12 -6.00 -3.45
CA TYR A 51 -1.83 -6.65 -3.63
C TYR A 51 -1.39 -7.15 -2.26
N LYS A 52 -1.04 -8.40 -2.16
CA LYS A 52 -0.60 -8.92 -0.85
C LYS A 52 0.36 -10.09 -1.00
N ASN A 53 1.19 -10.26 0.02
CA ASN A 53 2.01 -11.45 0.21
C ASN A 53 1.74 -11.98 1.62
N ASP A 54 2.61 -12.88 2.11
CA ASP A 54 2.42 -13.48 3.44
C ASP A 54 2.63 -12.49 4.58
N GLN A 55 3.18 -11.33 4.33
CA GLN A 55 3.56 -10.38 5.37
C GLN A 55 2.79 -9.07 5.31
N VAL A 56 2.51 -8.58 4.11
CA VAL A 56 1.98 -7.23 3.90
C VAL A 56 0.81 -7.29 2.93
N SER A 57 -0.16 -6.43 3.15
CA SER A 57 -1.28 -6.30 2.24
C SER A 57 -1.53 -4.83 1.94
N LEU A 58 -1.74 -4.52 0.67
CA LEU A 58 -2.10 -3.19 0.21
C LEU A 58 -3.40 -3.29 -0.57
N MET A 59 -4.43 -2.60 -0.10
CA MET A 59 -5.70 -2.57 -0.80
C MET A 59 -6.15 -1.13 -0.94
N GLY A 60 -6.91 -0.84 -1.97
CA GLY A 60 -7.37 0.52 -2.19
C GLY A 60 -8.47 0.61 -3.20
N LYS A 61 -9.07 1.81 -3.23
CA LYS A 61 -10.10 2.15 -4.19
C LYS A 61 -10.02 3.65 -4.45
N GLY A 62 -9.99 4.03 -5.73
CA GLY A 62 -9.81 5.42 -6.09
C GLY A 62 -8.45 5.94 -5.63
N LYS A 63 -8.45 7.00 -4.85
CA LYS A 63 -7.22 7.62 -4.36
C LYS A 63 -6.87 7.22 -2.93
N GLU A 64 -7.65 6.31 -2.35
CA GLU A 64 -7.44 5.86 -0.98
C GLU A 64 -6.88 4.45 -0.96
N ALA A 65 -6.08 4.15 0.04
CA ALA A 65 -5.47 2.83 0.21
C ALA A 65 -5.29 2.51 1.68
N GLU A 66 -5.20 1.22 1.98
CA GLU A 66 -4.84 0.74 3.31
C GLU A 66 -3.66 -0.21 3.17
N LEU A 67 -2.65 0.03 3.99
CA LEU A 67 -1.46 -0.82 4.05
C LEU A 67 -1.46 -1.52 5.41
N THR A 68 -1.50 -2.85 5.39
CA THR A 68 -1.41 -3.66 6.60
C THR A 68 0.01 -4.22 6.70
N LEU A 69 0.68 -3.91 7.79
CA LEU A 69 2.07 -4.29 8.03
C LEU A 69 2.16 -5.64 8.76
N PRO A 70 3.34 -6.27 8.78
CA PRO A 70 3.49 -7.60 9.40
C PRO A 70 3.14 -7.64 10.89
N ASP A 71 3.27 -6.51 11.59
CA ASP A 71 2.95 -6.42 13.01
C ASP A 71 1.46 -6.19 13.28
N GLY A 72 0.65 -6.14 12.21
CA GLY A 72 -0.78 -5.90 12.33
C GLY A 72 -1.19 -4.44 12.26
N LYS A 73 -0.24 -3.52 12.15
CA LYS A 73 -0.53 -2.11 12.03
C LYS A 73 -1.17 -1.82 10.67
N VAL A 74 -2.24 -1.04 10.68
CA VAL A 74 -2.93 -0.62 9.46
C VAL A 74 -2.74 0.87 9.26
N LEU A 75 -2.23 1.25 8.11
CA LEU A 75 -2.06 2.65 7.72
C LEU A 75 -3.13 3.02 6.72
N LYS A 76 -3.91 4.03 7.05
CA LYS A 76 -4.92 4.56 6.12
C LYS A 76 -4.28 5.67 5.32
N LEU A 77 -4.18 5.46 4.03
CA LEU A 77 -3.38 6.28 3.13
C LEU A 77 -4.25 6.90 2.05
N HIS A 78 -3.76 7.99 1.49
CA HIS A 78 -4.34 8.59 0.29
C HIS A 78 -3.20 9.06 -0.61
N GLU A 79 -3.49 9.18 -1.89
CA GLU A 79 -2.48 9.65 -2.84
C GLU A 79 -2.03 11.07 -2.49
N LYS A 80 -0.73 11.25 -2.47
CA LYS A 80 -0.13 12.56 -2.29
C LYS A 80 -0.25 13.34 -3.60
N LYS A 81 -0.75 14.55 -3.51
CA LYS A 81 -0.85 15.43 -4.66
C LYS A 81 0.45 16.19 -4.90
#